data_2380fa944bdfb23a49d839416894efef
#
_entry.id   2380fa944bdfb23a49d839416894efef
#
_cell.length_a   1.000
_cell.length_b   1.000
_cell.length_c   1.000
_cell.angle_alpha   90.00
_cell.angle_beta   90.00
_cell.angle_gamma   90.00
#
_symmetry.space_group_name_H-M   'P 1'
#
loop_
_entity.id
_entity.type
_entity.pdbx_description
1 polymer ?
#
loop_
_entity_poly.entity_id
_entity_poly.type
_entity_poly.pdbx_seq_one_letter_code
_entity_poly.pdbx_strand_id
1 'polypeptide(L)'
;MWFRHRRGAAAAALGAVAVMALPACSAEGEESLVDATSLTVGVKEDQPGLGLDVDGELVGFDVDVAAYIAGHMGIDDVRLVGVTSAEREEKLISGEVDMVVATYSITPARRTEVTFGGPYYVAKQDILVRADETGVEGVRDLEGRSVCQGAGSNSATRITEGLGIEVRELQEAETYSACIERLSEGSVDAVSTDNLILAGFLAEDPDAFRFVNNPFTDEKYGVGLPYGDVAACEAVNKAVSEMYQDGTAVGLLEEWFGETDLEVVRSVPQFEGCA
;
A
#
# COMPACT_ATOMS: atom_id res chain seq x y z
N MET A 1 63.01 -49.64 70.73
CA MET A 1 62.21 -48.43 70.58
C MET A 1 62.08 -48.17 69.09
N TRP A 2 60.94 -48.39 68.51
CA TRP A 2 60.74 -48.44 67.07
C TRP A 2 59.84 -47.30 66.67
N PHE A 3 60.31 -46.40 65.72
CA PHE A 3 59.52 -45.40 65.02
C PHE A 3 59.16 -45.92 63.65
N ARG A 4 57.87 -46.09 63.36
CA ARG A 4 57.36 -46.39 62.01
C ARG A 4 56.90 -45.11 61.34
N HIS A 5 57.56 -44.77 60.29
CA HIS A 5 57.10 -43.71 59.38
C HIS A 5 55.91 -44.22 58.52
N ARG A 6 54.81 -43.52 58.56
CA ARG A 6 53.72 -43.69 57.59
C ARG A 6 53.86 -42.58 56.59
N ARG A 7 54.08 -42.98 55.34
CA ARG A 7 53.98 -42.10 54.19
C ARG A 7 52.54 -41.83 53.80
N GLY A 8 52.07 -40.58 53.87
CA GLY A 8 50.75 -40.14 53.31
C GLY A 8 50.88 -39.86 51.84
N ALA A 9 50.04 -40.52 51.02
CA ALA A 9 49.89 -40.25 49.63
C ALA A 9 48.92 -39.08 49.47
N ALA A 10 49.36 -38.00 48.88
CA ALA A 10 48.49 -36.89 48.49
C ALA A 10 47.84 -37.21 47.12
N ALA A 11 46.52 -37.38 47.10
CA ALA A 11 45.76 -37.51 45.88
C ALA A 11 45.46 -36.09 45.33
N ALA A 12 45.97 -35.75 44.15
CA ALA A 12 45.65 -34.56 43.43
C ALA A 12 44.33 -34.77 42.66
N ALA A 13 43.29 -34.09 43.07
CA ALA A 13 42.00 -34.06 42.34
C ALA A 13 42.10 -33.02 41.22
N LEU A 14 42.15 -33.47 39.97
CA LEU A 14 41.95 -32.60 38.80
C LEU A 14 40.45 -32.30 38.66
N GLY A 15 40.09 -31.07 38.97
CA GLY A 15 38.75 -30.55 38.66
C GLY A 15 38.60 -30.25 37.17
N ALA A 16 37.84 -31.03 36.44
CA ALA A 16 37.45 -30.72 35.08
C ALA A 16 36.37 -29.63 35.12
N VAL A 17 36.71 -28.40 34.70
CA VAL A 17 35.72 -27.31 34.46
C VAL A 17 35.06 -27.59 33.13
N ALA A 18 33.82 -28.12 33.17
CA ALA A 18 32.98 -28.22 32.01
C ALA A 18 32.45 -26.81 31.66
N VAL A 19 33.01 -26.19 30.62
CA VAL A 19 32.48 -24.97 30.00
C VAL A 19 31.21 -25.38 29.27
N MET A 20 30.03 -25.11 29.85
CA MET A 20 28.75 -25.19 29.15
C MET A 20 28.70 -24.04 28.18
N ALA A 21 28.94 -24.30 26.88
CA ALA A 21 28.58 -23.42 25.81
C ALA A 21 27.04 -23.36 25.75
N LEU A 22 26.49 -22.23 26.21
CA LEU A 22 25.09 -21.91 25.98
C LEU A 22 24.95 -21.66 24.48
N PRO A 23 24.02 -22.30 23.74
CA PRO A 23 23.68 -21.90 22.41
C PRO A 23 23.16 -20.46 22.52
N ALA A 24 23.87 -19.49 21.93
CA ALA A 24 23.29 -18.20 21.62
C ALA A 24 22.17 -18.51 20.63
N CYS A 25 20.91 -18.42 21.06
CA CYS A 25 19.80 -18.20 20.15
C CYS A 25 20.09 -16.82 19.54
N SER A 26 20.73 -16.78 18.37
CA SER A 26 20.54 -15.68 17.45
C SER A 26 19.04 -15.70 17.14
N ALA A 27 18.28 -14.75 17.67
CA ALA A 27 17.05 -14.35 17.03
C ALA A 27 17.47 -14.01 15.59
N GLU A 28 17.09 -14.82 14.62
CA GLU A 28 17.07 -14.42 13.23
C GLU A 28 16.11 -13.25 13.21
N GLY A 29 16.64 -12.02 13.28
CA GLY A 29 15.88 -10.83 12.92
C GLY A 29 15.48 -11.03 11.47
N GLU A 30 14.20 -10.92 11.16
CA GLU A 30 13.75 -10.86 9.78
C GLU A 30 14.63 -9.82 9.06
N GLU A 31 15.27 -10.23 7.95
CA GLU A 31 16.11 -9.33 7.16
C GLU A 31 15.24 -8.19 6.68
N SER A 32 15.65 -6.95 6.99
CA SER A 32 14.95 -5.76 6.53
C SER A 32 15.13 -5.58 5.02
N LEU A 33 14.13 -5.03 4.35
CA LEU A 33 14.20 -4.71 2.91
C LEU A 33 15.33 -3.72 2.57
N VAL A 34 15.85 -2.96 3.55
CA VAL A 34 17.01 -2.07 3.30
C VAL A 34 18.30 -2.83 2.98
N ASP A 35 18.37 -4.12 3.31
CA ASP A 35 19.51 -4.98 3.02
C ASP A 35 19.27 -5.86 1.78
N ALA A 36 18.10 -5.75 1.15
CA ALA A 36 17.74 -6.52 -0.03
C ALA A 36 18.57 -6.08 -1.26
N THR A 37 18.82 -7.02 -2.15
CA THR A 37 19.50 -6.76 -3.44
C THR A 37 18.54 -6.74 -4.62
N SER A 38 17.31 -7.21 -4.42
CA SER A 38 16.22 -7.18 -5.39
C SER A 38 14.90 -7.01 -4.65
N LEU A 39 13.89 -6.46 -5.32
CA LEU A 39 12.53 -6.31 -4.79
C LEU A 39 11.50 -6.84 -5.77
N THR A 40 10.50 -7.55 -5.25
CA THR A 40 9.24 -7.79 -5.95
C THR A 40 8.20 -6.82 -5.40
N VAL A 41 7.69 -5.94 -6.25
CA VAL A 41 6.75 -4.89 -5.85
C VAL A 41 5.37 -5.14 -6.43
N GLY A 42 4.37 -5.23 -5.57
CA GLY A 42 2.97 -5.28 -5.96
C GLY A 42 2.45 -3.90 -6.33
N VAL A 43 1.96 -3.75 -7.56
CA VAL A 43 1.34 -2.52 -8.08
C VAL A 43 -0.03 -2.84 -8.67
N LYS A 44 -0.86 -1.83 -8.93
CA LYS A 44 -2.10 -2.05 -9.68
C LYS A 44 -1.81 -2.40 -11.13
N GLU A 45 -2.75 -3.10 -11.78
CA GLU A 45 -2.66 -3.46 -13.20
C GLU A 45 -3.90 -3.04 -13.99
N ASP A 46 -4.91 -2.46 -13.30
CA ASP A 46 -6.22 -2.12 -13.86
C ASP A 46 -6.62 -0.65 -13.64
N GLN A 47 -5.71 0.20 -13.15
CA GLN A 47 -6.01 1.60 -12.80
C GLN A 47 -5.26 2.56 -13.70
N PRO A 48 -5.91 3.17 -14.71
CA PRO A 48 -5.28 4.13 -15.62
C PRO A 48 -4.63 5.29 -14.86
N GLY A 49 -3.40 5.64 -15.25
CA GLY A 49 -2.62 6.69 -14.62
C GLY A 49 -1.94 6.32 -13.30
N LEU A 50 -2.30 5.21 -12.66
CA LEU A 50 -1.76 4.77 -11.35
C LEU A 50 -0.94 3.49 -11.47
N GLY A 51 -1.55 2.43 -11.99
CA GLY A 51 -0.91 1.17 -12.30
C GLY A 51 -1.77 0.43 -13.31
N LEU A 52 -1.30 0.32 -14.53
CA LEU A 52 -2.01 -0.25 -15.67
C LEU A 52 -1.09 -1.21 -16.42
N ASP A 53 -1.61 -2.38 -16.79
CA ASP A 53 -0.92 -3.26 -17.74
C ASP A 53 -1.17 -2.74 -19.16
N VAL A 54 -0.11 -2.35 -19.83
CA VAL A 54 -0.13 -1.96 -21.25
C VAL A 54 0.77 -2.92 -22.01
N ASP A 55 0.16 -3.86 -22.72
CA ASP A 55 0.86 -4.87 -23.52
C ASP A 55 1.90 -5.71 -22.73
N GLY A 56 1.64 -5.94 -21.44
CA GLY A 56 2.52 -6.71 -20.54
C GLY A 56 3.56 -5.86 -19.81
N GLU A 57 3.50 -4.55 -19.91
CA GLU A 57 4.31 -3.60 -19.15
C GLU A 57 3.43 -2.84 -18.17
N LEU A 58 3.79 -2.88 -16.88
CA LEU A 58 3.09 -2.14 -15.84
C LEU A 58 3.61 -0.71 -15.79
N VAL A 59 2.71 0.26 -15.96
CA VAL A 59 3.03 1.70 -16.03
C VAL A 59 2.08 2.51 -15.14
N GLY A 60 2.52 3.69 -14.67
CA GLY A 60 1.69 4.60 -13.90
C GLY A 60 2.41 5.24 -12.72
N PHE A 61 1.73 6.16 -12.08
CA PHE A 61 2.26 6.94 -10.95
C PHE A 61 2.77 6.05 -9.81
N ASP A 62 2.03 5.03 -9.41
CA ASP A 62 2.44 4.09 -8.34
C ASP A 62 3.67 3.29 -8.74
N VAL A 63 3.80 2.94 -10.03
CA VAL A 63 4.96 2.23 -10.60
C VAL A 63 6.20 3.11 -10.52
N ASP A 64 6.09 4.39 -10.90
CA ASP A 64 7.20 5.33 -10.87
C ASP A 64 7.61 5.66 -9.41
N VAL A 65 6.64 5.78 -8.50
CA VAL A 65 6.90 5.94 -7.06
C VAL A 65 7.66 4.72 -6.52
N ALA A 66 7.25 3.50 -6.90
CA ALA A 66 7.94 2.27 -6.48
C ALA A 66 9.38 2.24 -6.99
N ALA A 67 9.61 2.59 -8.25
CA ALA A 67 10.94 2.66 -8.86
C ALA A 67 11.82 3.71 -8.17
N TYR A 68 11.27 4.90 -7.87
CA TYR A 68 11.97 5.95 -7.15
C TYR A 68 12.41 5.50 -5.76
N ILE A 69 11.49 4.87 -4.99
CA ILE A 69 11.79 4.37 -3.65
C ILE A 69 12.87 3.29 -3.69
N ALA A 70 12.77 2.30 -4.59
CA ALA A 70 13.77 1.25 -4.73
C ALA A 70 15.15 1.82 -5.09
N GLY A 71 15.23 2.76 -6.04
CA GLY A 71 16.47 3.44 -6.39
C GLY A 71 17.09 4.22 -5.22
N HIS A 72 16.27 4.84 -4.35
CA HIS A 72 16.73 5.50 -3.12
C HIS A 72 17.26 4.52 -2.06
N MET A 73 16.73 3.29 -2.05
CA MET A 73 17.25 2.20 -1.21
C MET A 73 18.50 1.55 -1.82
N GLY A 74 18.90 1.95 -3.03
CA GLY A 74 20.07 1.40 -3.75
C GLY A 74 19.78 0.05 -4.40
N ILE A 75 18.52 -0.25 -4.69
CA ILE A 75 18.08 -1.52 -5.28
C ILE A 75 17.65 -1.28 -6.73
N ASP A 76 18.45 -1.80 -7.67
CA ASP A 76 18.21 -1.65 -9.11
C ASP A 76 17.40 -2.82 -9.71
N ASP A 77 17.40 -3.99 -9.05
CA ASP A 77 16.68 -5.18 -9.53
C ASP A 77 15.27 -5.18 -8.94
N VAL A 78 14.31 -4.61 -9.70
CA VAL A 78 12.90 -4.49 -9.30
C VAL A 78 12.02 -5.27 -10.26
N ARG A 79 11.27 -6.22 -9.72
CA ARG A 79 10.22 -6.96 -10.44
C ARG A 79 8.85 -6.45 -10.02
N LEU A 80 8.04 -6.02 -10.97
CA LEU A 80 6.66 -5.61 -10.75
C LEU A 80 5.69 -6.80 -10.89
N VAL A 81 4.67 -6.82 -10.05
CA VAL A 81 3.60 -7.84 -10.05
C VAL A 81 2.26 -7.12 -9.88
N GLY A 82 1.30 -7.41 -10.76
CA GLY A 82 -0.07 -6.92 -10.63
C GLY A 82 -0.75 -7.47 -9.38
N VAL A 83 -1.46 -6.60 -8.64
CA VAL A 83 -2.22 -6.98 -7.45
C VAL A 83 -3.58 -6.30 -7.43
N THR A 84 -4.63 -7.06 -7.10
CA THR A 84 -5.94 -6.49 -6.77
C THR A 84 -5.92 -5.85 -5.38
N SER A 85 -6.97 -5.12 -5.03
CA SER A 85 -7.06 -4.54 -3.68
C SER A 85 -7.20 -5.61 -2.59
N ALA A 86 -7.79 -6.75 -2.91
CA ALA A 86 -7.99 -7.85 -1.96
C ALA A 86 -6.72 -8.69 -1.71
N GLU A 87 -5.77 -8.69 -2.66
CA GLU A 87 -4.57 -9.52 -2.57
C GLU A 87 -3.40 -8.85 -1.84
N ARG A 88 -3.44 -7.51 -1.66
CA ARG A 88 -2.29 -6.74 -1.15
C ARG A 88 -1.72 -7.27 0.16
N GLU A 89 -2.59 -7.48 1.15
CA GLU A 89 -2.22 -7.97 2.47
C GLU A 89 -1.68 -9.40 2.39
N GLU A 90 -2.40 -10.31 1.70
CA GLU A 90 -2.03 -11.71 1.59
C GLU A 90 -0.68 -11.91 0.90
N LYS A 91 -0.47 -11.25 -0.26
CA LYS A 91 0.78 -11.36 -1.02
C LYS A 91 1.99 -10.80 -0.26
N LEU A 92 1.79 -9.72 0.52
CA LEU A 92 2.83 -9.15 1.34
C LEU A 92 3.15 -10.05 2.55
N ILE A 93 2.13 -10.56 3.24
CA ILE A 93 2.29 -11.45 4.41
C ILE A 93 2.92 -12.79 4.00
N SER A 94 2.56 -13.31 2.84
CA SER A 94 3.13 -14.58 2.33
C SER A 94 4.55 -14.43 1.77
N GLY A 95 5.03 -13.20 1.55
CA GLY A 95 6.32 -12.94 0.90
C GLY A 95 6.30 -13.19 -0.62
N GLU A 96 5.12 -13.23 -1.25
CA GLU A 96 5.01 -13.25 -2.72
C GLU A 96 5.45 -11.90 -3.32
N VAL A 97 5.20 -10.82 -2.59
CA VAL A 97 5.76 -9.49 -2.85
C VAL A 97 6.47 -8.96 -1.60
N ASP A 98 7.53 -8.20 -1.80
CA ASP A 98 8.32 -7.61 -0.74
C ASP A 98 7.77 -6.23 -0.33
N MET A 99 7.17 -5.52 -1.27
CA MET A 99 6.61 -4.17 -1.10
C MET A 99 5.33 -4.03 -1.91
N VAL A 100 4.39 -3.21 -1.44
CA VAL A 100 3.15 -2.89 -2.16
C VAL A 100 3.01 -1.37 -2.33
N VAL A 101 2.94 -0.92 -3.59
CA VAL A 101 2.62 0.47 -3.96
C VAL A 101 1.44 0.43 -4.93
N ALA A 102 0.23 0.48 -4.39
CA ALA A 102 -0.97 0.09 -5.13
C ALA A 102 -2.23 0.80 -4.61
N THR A 103 -2.24 2.16 -4.63
CA THR A 103 -3.34 2.97 -4.07
C THR A 103 -3.77 2.47 -2.69
N TYR A 104 -2.79 2.21 -1.83
CA TYR A 104 -2.97 1.45 -0.61
C TYR A 104 -3.23 2.36 0.58
N SER A 105 -4.52 2.70 0.83
CA SER A 105 -4.91 3.55 1.94
C SER A 105 -4.47 2.97 3.28
N ILE A 106 -3.73 3.77 4.06
CA ILE A 106 -3.34 3.46 5.43
C ILE A 106 -4.59 3.48 6.31
N THR A 107 -4.94 2.34 6.90
CA THR A 107 -6.04 2.24 7.86
C THR A 107 -5.58 1.59 9.18
N PRO A 108 -6.26 1.86 10.32
CA PRO A 108 -5.92 1.19 11.57
C PRO A 108 -5.97 -0.35 11.50
N ALA A 109 -6.94 -0.90 10.74
CA ALA A 109 -7.05 -2.35 10.55
C ALA A 109 -5.83 -2.92 9.83
N ARG A 110 -5.44 -2.33 8.68
CA ARG A 110 -4.29 -2.78 7.89
C ARG A 110 -2.97 -2.67 8.64
N ARG A 111 -2.81 -1.64 9.47
CA ARG A 111 -1.62 -1.46 10.33
C ARG A 111 -1.45 -2.55 11.38
N THR A 112 -2.44 -3.39 11.63
CA THR A 112 -2.27 -4.55 12.50
C THR A 112 -1.66 -5.76 11.79
N GLU A 113 -1.58 -5.71 10.46
CA GLU A 113 -1.13 -6.82 9.62
C GLU A 113 0.16 -6.51 8.86
N VAL A 114 0.34 -5.24 8.48
CA VAL A 114 1.49 -4.78 7.71
C VAL A 114 2.02 -3.45 8.25
N THR A 115 3.28 -3.15 7.97
CA THR A 115 3.88 -1.84 8.24
C THR A 115 3.67 -0.93 7.04
N PHE A 116 3.45 0.36 7.27
CA PHE A 116 3.33 1.35 6.21
C PHE A 116 4.43 2.40 6.29
N GLY A 117 5.10 2.65 5.17
CA GLY A 117 5.83 3.87 4.92
C GLY A 117 4.93 4.93 4.28
N GLY A 118 5.23 6.20 4.48
CA GLY A 118 4.47 7.30 3.89
C GLY A 118 3.45 7.95 4.84
N PRO A 119 2.38 8.52 4.29
CA PRO A 119 1.88 8.37 2.92
C PRO A 119 2.76 9.03 1.84
N TYR A 120 2.74 8.47 0.62
CA TYR A 120 3.37 9.09 -0.54
C TYR A 120 2.43 10.06 -1.27
N TYR A 121 1.12 9.94 -1.07
CA TYR A 121 0.08 10.83 -1.58
C TYR A 121 -1.13 10.85 -0.65
N VAL A 122 -1.91 11.92 -0.69
CA VAL A 122 -3.23 11.99 -0.04
C VAL A 122 -4.28 12.24 -1.10
N ALA A 123 -4.98 11.17 -1.48
CA ALA A 123 -6.13 11.24 -2.36
C ALA A 123 -7.40 11.62 -1.58
N LYS A 124 -8.47 11.85 -2.30
CA LYS A 124 -9.79 12.12 -1.72
C LYS A 124 -10.80 11.19 -2.34
N GLN A 125 -11.63 10.55 -1.51
CA GLN A 125 -12.72 9.74 -2.05
C GLN A 125 -13.79 10.63 -2.66
N ASP A 126 -14.29 10.23 -3.84
CA ASP A 126 -15.34 10.91 -4.60
C ASP A 126 -16.22 9.89 -5.35
N ILE A 127 -16.99 10.35 -6.32
CA ILE A 127 -18.01 9.56 -7.00
C ILE A 127 -17.92 9.79 -8.51
N LEU A 128 -17.99 8.69 -9.27
CA LEU A 128 -18.20 8.69 -10.72
C LEU A 128 -19.58 8.14 -11.04
N VAL A 129 -20.29 8.79 -11.93
CA VAL A 129 -21.60 8.42 -12.43
C VAL A 129 -21.62 8.46 -13.95
N ARG A 130 -22.64 7.90 -14.60
CA ARG A 130 -22.85 8.09 -16.04
C ARG A 130 -23.05 9.57 -16.36
N ALA A 131 -22.68 9.99 -17.56
CA ALA A 131 -22.74 11.40 -17.98
C ALA A 131 -24.16 12.00 -17.94
N ASP A 132 -25.20 11.19 -18.13
CA ASP A 132 -26.60 11.60 -18.09
C ASP A 132 -27.21 11.60 -16.68
N GLU A 133 -26.51 11.07 -15.67
CA GLU A 133 -26.97 11.09 -14.27
C GLU A 133 -26.79 12.49 -13.67
N THR A 134 -27.86 13.16 -13.33
CA THR A 134 -27.86 14.51 -12.78
C THR A 134 -28.34 14.59 -11.33
N GLY A 135 -28.80 13.49 -10.77
CA GLY A 135 -29.36 13.44 -9.40
C GLY A 135 -28.33 13.10 -8.33
N VAL A 136 -27.05 12.91 -8.68
CA VAL A 136 -25.97 12.68 -7.72
C VAL A 136 -25.02 13.87 -7.77
N GLU A 137 -25.09 14.74 -6.77
CA GLU A 137 -24.23 15.93 -6.61
C GLU A 137 -23.27 15.78 -5.41
N GLY A 138 -23.44 14.72 -4.60
CA GLY A 138 -22.57 14.46 -3.46
C GLY A 138 -22.88 13.11 -2.81
N VAL A 139 -22.07 12.73 -1.82
CA VAL A 139 -22.11 11.41 -1.20
C VAL A 139 -23.46 11.07 -0.58
N ARG A 140 -24.25 12.06 -0.10
CA ARG A 140 -25.57 11.82 0.49
C ARG A 140 -26.61 11.41 -0.53
N ASP A 141 -26.41 11.73 -1.80
CA ASP A 141 -27.32 11.34 -2.89
C ASP A 141 -27.14 9.87 -3.30
N LEU A 142 -26.18 9.18 -2.69
CA LEU A 142 -26.03 7.73 -2.80
C LEU A 142 -27.04 6.94 -1.95
N GLU A 143 -27.78 7.60 -1.07
CA GLU A 143 -28.86 6.93 -0.30
C GLU A 143 -29.87 6.29 -1.24
N GLY A 144 -30.11 4.99 -1.06
CA GLY A 144 -31.00 4.20 -1.91
C GLY A 144 -30.49 3.90 -3.31
N ARG A 145 -29.26 4.26 -3.67
CA ARG A 145 -28.61 3.93 -4.95
C ARG A 145 -27.81 2.61 -4.85
N SER A 146 -27.53 2.00 -5.98
CA SER A 146 -26.56 0.90 -6.07
C SER A 146 -25.17 1.45 -6.35
N VAL A 147 -24.20 1.03 -5.54
CA VAL A 147 -22.81 1.51 -5.60
C VAL A 147 -21.87 0.34 -5.81
N CYS A 148 -20.87 0.49 -6.68
CA CYS A 148 -19.79 -0.49 -6.86
C CYS A 148 -18.49 -0.03 -6.23
N GLN A 149 -17.75 -1.00 -5.66
CA GLN A 149 -16.36 -0.84 -5.21
C GLN A 149 -15.53 -2.04 -5.64
N GLY A 150 -14.20 -1.87 -5.72
CA GLY A 150 -13.29 -2.99 -5.84
C GLY A 150 -13.24 -3.81 -4.54
N ALA A 151 -13.27 -5.13 -4.63
CA ALA A 151 -13.14 -6.03 -3.48
C ALA A 151 -11.84 -5.73 -2.71
N GLY A 152 -11.90 -5.75 -1.37
CA GLY A 152 -10.77 -5.39 -0.51
C GLY A 152 -10.46 -3.88 -0.43
N SER A 153 -11.26 -3.03 -1.10
CA SER A 153 -11.26 -1.59 -0.90
C SER A 153 -11.97 -1.21 0.42
N ASN A 154 -11.71 -0.01 0.93
CA ASN A 154 -12.42 0.55 2.09
C ASN A 154 -13.44 1.63 1.70
N SER A 155 -13.65 1.86 0.40
CA SER A 155 -14.48 2.97 -0.08
C SER A 155 -15.94 2.88 0.37
N ALA A 156 -16.55 1.68 0.31
CA ALA A 156 -17.93 1.51 0.76
C ALA A 156 -18.05 1.63 2.29
N THR A 157 -17.10 1.13 3.06
CA THR A 157 -17.08 1.28 4.52
C THR A 157 -17.09 2.76 4.92
N ARG A 158 -16.38 3.63 4.18
CA ARG A 158 -16.42 5.09 4.39
C ARG A 158 -17.83 5.66 4.24
N ILE A 159 -18.58 5.17 3.25
CA ILE A 159 -19.95 5.63 2.97
C ILE A 159 -20.94 5.05 3.99
N THR A 160 -20.96 3.73 4.15
CA THR A 160 -22.00 3.04 4.91
C THR A 160 -21.76 3.13 6.42
N GLU A 161 -20.56 2.89 6.90
CA GLU A 161 -20.24 2.92 8.32
C GLU A 161 -19.72 4.29 8.77
N GLY A 162 -18.87 4.94 7.95
CA GLY A 162 -18.29 6.23 8.30
C GLY A 162 -19.29 7.37 8.27
N LEU A 163 -20.14 7.43 7.24
CA LEU A 163 -21.14 8.50 7.05
C LEU A 163 -22.57 8.05 7.37
N GLY A 164 -22.80 6.76 7.60
CA GLY A 164 -24.13 6.20 7.92
C GLY A 164 -25.13 6.32 6.77
N ILE A 165 -24.67 6.25 5.51
CA ILE A 165 -25.52 6.35 4.32
C ILE A 165 -25.95 4.95 3.92
N GLU A 166 -27.27 4.70 3.87
CA GLU A 166 -27.85 3.42 3.47
C GLU A 166 -27.97 3.35 1.94
N VAL A 167 -27.02 2.70 1.27
CA VAL A 167 -27.11 2.39 -0.16
C VAL A 167 -28.13 1.25 -0.38
N ARG A 168 -28.81 1.23 -1.54
CA ARG A 168 -29.75 0.15 -1.88
C ARG A 168 -29.05 -1.19 -2.02
N GLU A 169 -27.87 -1.18 -2.64
CA GLU A 169 -27.05 -2.33 -2.91
C GLU A 169 -25.59 -1.91 -2.99
N LEU A 170 -24.74 -2.63 -2.30
CA LEU A 170 -23.30 -2.53 -2.46
C LEU A 170 -22.84 -3.73 -3.32
N GLN A 171 -22.34 -3.48 -4.51
CA GLN A 171 -21.73 -4.48 -5.37
C GLN A 171 -20.21 -4.43 -5.22
N GLU A 172 -19.61 -5.58 -5.01
CA GLU A 172 -18.16 -5.75 -5.09
C GLU A 172 -17.77 -6.36 -6.44
N ALA A 173 -16.78 -5.79 -7.07
CA ALA A 173 -16.14 -6.35 -8.26
C ALA A 173 -14.68 -6.67 -7.93
N GLU A 174 -14.08 -7.59 -8.65
CA GLU A 174 -12.67 -7.94 -8.45
C GLU A 174 -11.76 -6.73 -8.62
N THR A 175 -12.05 -5.91 -9.62
CA THR A 175 -11.27 -4.71 -9.98
C THR A 175 -12.17 -3.48 -10.11
N TYR A 176 -11.58 -2.29 -10.16
CA TYR A 176 -12.33 -1.07 -10.47
C TYR A 176 -12.72 -0.99 -11.95
N SER A 177 -11.95 -1.56 -12.88
CA SER A 177 -12.35 -1.69 -14.28
C SER A 177 -13.68 -2.42 -14.41
N ALA A 178 -13.87 -3.52 -13.69
CA ALA A 178 -15.15 -4.24 -13.65
C ALA A 178 -16.30 -3.41 -13.03
N CYS A 179 -16.01 -2.50 -12.07
CA CYS A 179 -17.00 -1.54 -11.58
C CYS A 179 -17.40 -0.53 -12.66
N ILE A 180 -16.44 -0.03 -13.44
CA ILE A 180 -16.68 0.93 -14.54
C ILE A 180 -17.52 0.29 -15.65
N GLU A 181 -17.25 -0.97 -15.99
CA GLU A 181 -18.11 -1.73 -16.93
C GLU A 181 -19.56 -1.80 -16.44
N ARG A 182 -19.78 -2.17 -15.16
CA ARG A 182 -21.11 -2.21 -14.56
C ARG A 182 -21.80 -0.85 -14.53
N LEU A 183 -21.03 0.24 -14.31
CA LEU A 183 -21.55 1.60 -14.37
C LEU A 183 -22.01 1.97 -15.80
N SER A 184 -21.19 1.64 -16.80
CA SER A 184 -21.48 1.86 -18.22
C SER A 184 -22.73 1.09 -18.65
N GLU A 185 -22.89 -0.16 -18.23
CA GLU A 185 -24.06 -1.01 -18.50
C GLU A 185 -25.32 -0.58 -17.73
N GLY A 186 -25.21 0.30 -16.74
CA GLY A 186 -26.32 0.71 -15.88
C GLY A 186 -26.71 -0.32 -14.82
N SER A 187 -25.85 -1.32 -14.57
CA SER A 187 -26.05 -2.32 -13.51
C SER A 187 -25.85 -1.72 -12.11
N VAL A 188 -25.07 -0.63 -12.00
CA VAL A 188 -24.93 0.18 -10.80
C VAL A 188 -25.20 1.65 -11.12
N ASP A 189 -25.55 2.41 -10.10
CA ASP A 189 -25.84 3.85 -10.23
C ASP A 189 -24.56 4.70 -10.12
N ALA A 190 -23.58 4.24 -9.33
CA ALA A 190 -22.35 4.96 -9.07
C ALA A 190 -21.16 4.03 -8.79
N VAL A 191 -19.96 4.51 -9.05
CA VAL A 191 -18.70 3.96 -8.53
C VAL A 191 -18.11 4.99 -7.57
N SER A 192 -17.71 4.56 -6.39
CA SER A 192 -17.05 5.45 -5.43
C SER A 192 -15.70 4.88 -5.02
N THR A 193 -14.68 5.70 -5.19
CA THR A 193 -13.30 5.44 -4.79
C THR A 193 -12.52 6.76 -4.80
N ASP A 194 -11.20 6.66 -4.76
CA ASP A 194 -10.32 7.81 -4.70
C ASP A 194 -10.28 8.58 -6.03
N ASN A 195 -10.20 9.88 -5.93
CA ASN A 195 -10.32 10.78 -7.04
C ASN A 195 -9.27 10.57 -8.15
N LEU A 196 -8.03 10.15 -7.81
CA LEU A 196 -7.03 9.79 -8.83
C LEU A 196 -7.47 8.56 -9.65
N ILE A 197 -8.05 7.55 -8.98
CA ILE A 197 -8.56 6.35 -9.66
C ILE A 197 -9.70 6.73 -10.61
N LEU A 198 -10.66 7.53 -10.12
CA LEU A 198 -11.81 7.97 -10.92
C LEU A 198 -11.38 8.85 -12.09
N ALA A 199 -10.39 9.73 -11.89
CA ALA A 199 -9.88 10.60 -12.94
C ALA A 199 -9.20 9.82 -14.07
N GLY A 200 -8.46 8.75 -13.73
CA GLY A 200 -7.87 7.86 -14.74
C GLY A 200 -8.94 7.23 -15.64
N PHE A 201 -9.98 6.67 -15.05
CA PHE A 201 -11.10 6.08 -15.83
C PHE A 201 -11.91 7.13 -16.60
N LEU A 202 -12.13 8.31 -16.04
CA LEU A 202 -12.80 9.40 -16.75
C LEU A 202 -12.00 9.86 -17.98
N ALA A 203 -10.66 9.88 -17.89
CA ALA A 203 -9.81 10.25 -18.99
C ALA A 203 -9.89 9.26 -20.17
N GLU A 204 -10.17 7.98 -19.91
CA GLU A 204 -10.37 6.97 -20.97
C GLU A 204 -11.68 7.15 -21.74
N ASP A 205 -12.77 7.59 -21.07
CA ASP A 205 -14.08 7.81 -21.70
C ASP A 205 -14.80 9.03 -21.09
N PRO A 206 -14.37 10.24 -21.43
CA PRO A 206 -14.90 11.47 -20.83
C PRO A 206 -16.35 11.78 -21.26
N ASP A 207 -16.83 11.17 -22.34
CA ASP A 207 -18.21 11.36 -22.81
C ASP A 207 -19.20 10.42 -22.12
N ALA A 208 -18.73 9.27 -21.61
CA ALA A 208 -19.59 8.26 -20.95
C ALA A 208 -19.87 8.57 -19.49
N PHE A 209 -18.96 9.25 -18.81
CA PHE A 209 -19.00 9.43 -17.37
C PHE A 209 -18.93 10.90 -16.95
N ARG A 210 -19.37 11.15 -15.72
CA ARG A 210 -19.26 12.45 -15.05
C ARG A 210 -18.70 12.24 -13.65
N PHE A 211 -17.66 13.00 -13.37
CA PHE A 211 -17.08 13.12 -12.05
C PHE A 211 -17.92 14.06 -11.19
N VAL A 212 -18.33 13.64 -9.99
CA VAL A 212 -19.16 14.48 -9.12
C VAL A 212 -18.39 15.68 -8.60
N ASN A 213 -17.08 15.49 -8.36
CA ASN A 213 -16.16 16.53 -7.90
C ASN A 213 -16.62 17.18 -6.59
N ASN A 214 -17.05 16.35 -5.66
CA ASN A 214 -17.46 16.74 -4.31
C ASN A 214 -16.87 15.77 -3.29
N PRO A 215 -15.53 15.81 -3.08
CA PRO A 215 -14.81 14.86 -2.27
C PRO A 215 -15.23 14.93 -0.80
N PHE A 216 -15.20 13.80 -0.09
CA PHE A 216 -15.74 13.68 1.25
C PHE A 216 -14.85 12.99 2.29
N THR A 217 -13.71 12.41 1.88
CA THR A 217 -12.68 11.87 2.80
C THR A 217 -11.28 12.21 2.31
N ASP A 218 -10.29 12.04 3.18
CA ASP A 218 -8.89 11.98 2.83
C ASP A 218 -8.42 10.51 2.89
N GLU A 219 -7.77 10.04 1.81
CA GLU A 219 -7.24 8.69 1.69
C GLU A 219 -5.72 8.75 1.53
N LYS A 220 -5.01 8.27 2.55
CA LYS A 220 -3.56 8.34 2.64
C LYS A 220 -2.93 7.12 1.97
N TYR A 221 -2.36 7.28 0.79
CA TYR A 221 -1.67 6.21 0.08
C TYR A 221 -0.32 5.92 0.72
N GLY A 222 -0.19 4.75 1.32
CA GLY A 222 1.04 4.26 1.92
C GLY A 222 1.70 3.18 1.09
N VAL A 223 2.98 3.00 1.36
CA VAL A 223 3.77 1.87 0.88
C VAL A 223 3.66 0.75 1.89
N GLY A 224 3.04 -0.38 1.49
CA GLY A 224 2.94 -1.57 2.34
C GLY A 224 4.27 -2.32 2.40
N LEU A 225 4.66 -2.72 3.61
CA LEU A 225 5.92 -3.37 3.94
C LEU A 225 5.66 -4.55 4.88
N PRO A 226 6.56 -5.54 4.98
CA PRO A 226 6.46 -6.59 5.98
C PRO A 226 6.24 -6.02 7.37
N TYR A 227 5.39 -6.70 8.15
CA TYR A 227 5.05 -6.24 9.50
C TYR A 227 6.29 -6.14 10.38
N GLY A 228 6.50 -4.99 11.01
CA GLY A 228 7.64 -4.75 11.90
C GLY A 228 8.91 -4.24 11.22
N ASP A 229 8.96 -4.14 9.89
CA ASP A 229 10.14 -3.60 9.19
C ASP A 229 10.21 -2.06 9.31
N VAL A 230 10.63 -1.61 10.47
CA VAL A 230 10.78 -0.17 10.79
C VAL A 230 11.87 0.47 9.93
N ALA A 231 12.96 -0.25 9.65
CA ALA A 231 14.06 0.31 8.87
C ALA A 231 13.65 0.58 7.42
N ALA A 232 12.91 -0.34 6.79
CA ALA A 232 12.34 -0.10 5.47
C ALA A 232 11.32 1.05 5.47
N CYS A 233 10.46 1.13 6.48
CA CYS A 233 9.52 2.25 6.62
C CYS A 233 10.25 3.60 6.69
N GLU A 234 11.31 3.70 7.47
CA GLU A 234 12.14 4.91 7.58
C GLU A 234 12.83 5.26 6.26
N ALA A 235 13.32 4.24 5.53
CA ALA A 235 13.91 4.42 4.21
C ALA A 235 12.87 4.94 3.19
N VAL A 236 11.66 4.38 3.19
CA VAL A 236 10.53 4.86 2.37
C VAL A 236 10.18 6.30 2.71
N ASN A 237 10.05 6.65 4.00
CA ASN A 237 9.73 8.02 4.42
C ASN A 237 10.79 9.02 3.96
N LYS A 238 12.06 8.62 4.00
CA LYS A 238 13.17 9.43 3.48
C LYS A 238 13.05 9.59 1.97
N ALA A 239 12.86 8.51 1.22
CA ALA A 239 12.71 8.55 -0.23
C ALA A 239 11.53 9.43 -0.66
N VAL A 240 10.36 9.29 -0.03
CA VAL A 240 9.19 10.13 -0.29
C VAL A 240 9.47 11.61 0.02
N SER A 241 10.16 11.91 1.12
CA SER A 241 10.55 13.29 1.43
C SER A 241 11.43 13.91 0.35
N GLU A 242 12.43 13.15 -0.11
CA GLU A 242 13.36 13.59 -1.16
C GLU A 242 12.65 13.75 -2.52
N MET A 243 11.74 12.83 -2.87
CA MET A 243 10.93 12.87 -4.08
C MET A 243 10.09 14.16 -4.21
N TYR A 244 9.58 14.68 -3.08
CA TYR A 244 8.90 15.97 -3.07
C TYR A 244 9.87 17.15 -3.08
N GLN A 245 11.02 17.04 -2.40
CA GLN A 245 12.01 18.13 -2.32
C GLN A 245 12.71 18.39 -3.65
N ASP A 246 13.01 17.35 -4.41
CA ASP A 246 13.64 17.47 -5.73
C ASP A 246 12.65 17.75 -6.86
N GLY A 247 11.34 17.71 -6.56
CA GLY A 247 10.26 18.01 -7.50
C GLY A 247 9.78 16.80 -8.31
N THR A 248 10.36 15.62 -8.14
CA THR A 248 9.97 14.41 -8.89
C THR A 248 8.50 14.06 -8.63
N ALA A 249 8.03 14.10 -7.36
CA ALA A 249 6.63 13.80 -7.06
C ALA A 249 5.65 14.68 -7.82
N VAL A 250 5.94 15.98 -7.94
CA VAL A 250 5.10 16.93 -8.67
C VAL A 250 5.19 16.67 -10.18
N GLY A 251 6.39 16.36 -10.69
CA GLY A 251 6.58 16.01 -12.10
C GLY A 251 5.77 14.77 -12.51
N LEU A 252 5.83 13.70 -11.69
CA LEU A 252 5.04 12.48 -11.94
C LEU A 252 3.53 12.74 -11.88
N LEU A 253 3.06 13.52 -10.91
CA LEU A 253 1.64 13.90 -10.85
C LEU A 253 1.20 14.72 -12.05
N GLU A 254 2.04 15.59 -12.58
CA GLU A 254 1.78 16.35 -13.81
C GLU A 254 1.81 15.46 -15.06
N GLU A 255 2.71 14.49 -15.11
CA GLU A 255 2.82 13.53 -16.20
C GLU A 255 1.56 12.67 -16.32
N TRP A 256 1.11 12.09 -15.20
CA TRP A 256 0.01 11.13 -15.19
C TRP A 256 -1.37 11.78 -15.12
N PHE A 257 -1.50 12.95 -14.50
CA PHE A 257 -2.80 13.58 -14.20
C PHE A 257 -2.91 15.04 -14.67
N GLY A 258 -1.86 15.60 -15.29
CA GLY A 258 -1.84 17.01 -15.69
C GLY A 258 -2.87 17.39 -16.74
N GLU A 259 -3.37 16.43 -17.52
CA GLU A 259 -4.44 16.64 -18.50
C GLU A 259 -5.85 16.43 -17.91
N THR A 260 -5.95 16.02 -16.63
CA THR A 260 -7.22 15.91 -15.92
C THR A 260 -7.57 17.22 -15.21
N ASP A 261 -8.86 17.49 -15.00
CA ASP A 261 -9.31 18.65 -14.22
C ASP A 261 -9.08 18.51 -12.71
N LEU A 262 -8.21 17.58 -12.29
CA LEU A 262 -7.98 17.23 -10.89
C LEU A 262 -6.98 18.18 -10.25
N GLU A 263 -7.36 18.79 -9.13
CA GLU A 263 -6.41 19.53 -8.29
C GLU A 263 -5.52 18.57 -7.52
N VAL A 264 -4.30 18.31 -7.99
CA VAL A 264 -3.35 17.41 -7.34
C VAL A 264 -2.63 18.06 -6.17
N VAL A 265 -2.41 17.29 -5.11
CA VAL A 265 -1.66 17.73 -3.92
C VAL A 265 -0.17 17.77 -4.24
N ARG A 266 0.45 18.97 -4.07
CA ARG A 266 1.86 19.23 -4.44
C ARG A 266 2.80 19.35 -3.24
N SER A 267 2.31 19.09 -2.03
CA SER A 267 3.10 19.22 -0.80
C SER A 267 3.36 17.85 -0.18
N VAL A 268 4.51 17.72 0.48
CA VAL A 268 4.85 16.51 1.25
C VAL A 268 3.72 16.18 2.21
N PRO A 269 3.13 14.98 2.17
CA PRO A 269 2.13 14.57 3.13
C PRO A 269 2.71 14.45 4.55
N GLN A 270 1.84 14.53 5.56
CA GLN A 270 2.25 14.22 6.94
C GLN A 270 2.36 12.70 7.10
N PHE A 271 3.54 12.21 7.44
CA PHE A 271 3.79 10.78 7.66
C PHE A 271 3.09 10.23 8.91
N GLU A 272 2.70 8.95 8.82
CA GLU A 272 1.98 8.26 9.91
C GLU A 272 2.91 7.69 11.00
N GLY A 273 4.22 7.66 10.78
CA GLY A 273 5.18 7.02 11.67
C GLY A 273 5.30 5.50 11.44
N CYS A 274 6.47 4.95 11.79
CA CYS A 274 6.90 3.59 11.49
C CYS A 274 6.68 2.58 12.64
N ALA A 275 5.99 2.97 13.73
CA ALA A 275 5.80 2.12 14.92
C ALA A 275 4.33 1.77 15.12
#